data_416fd72db5cc85637d58cf88524629a4
#
_entry.id   416fd72db5cc85637d58cf88524629a4
#
_cell.length_a   1.000
_cell.length_b   1.000
_cell.length_c   1.000
_cell.angle_alpha   90.00
_cell.angle_beta   90.00
_cell.angle_gamma   90.00
#
_symmetry.space_group_name_H-M   'P 1'
#
loop_
_entity.id
_entity.type
_entity.pdbx_description
1 polymer ?
#
loop_
_entity_poly.entity_id
_entity_poly.type
_entity_poly.pdbx_seq_one_letter_code
_entity_poly.pdbx_strand_id
1 'polypeptide(L)'
;MLPMRFFRNRVFTLANVASLLMFFGMFGSIFLLAQFFQTVQGYSPFGAGLRILPWTLAPMFIAPVAGALSDRISPRLIIGLGLTLQSVALAWIGLVSTPTVPYSQLIAPFIVAGVGMALFFAPVANVVLSAVRPIEEGKASGANNTIRELGGVFGVAVLAAVFSHVGGYQSLEAFSDGMNTAVLVGAAVVALGAVAAFAMPGSGRRPEIEAAEPDPLAQAA
;
A
#
# COMPACT_ATOMS: atom_id res chain seq x y z
N MET A 1 12.01 -7.65 -21.57
CA MET A 1 13.05 -7.21 -20.62
C MET A 1 12.62 -5.86 -20.01
N LEU A 2 12.82 -5.63 -18.71
CA LEU A 2 12.50 -4.37 -18.04
C LEU A 2 13.57 -3.31 -18.40
N PRO A 3 13.19 -2.18 -19.02
CA PRO A 3 14.15 -1.13 -19.34
C PRO A 3 14.56 -0.39 -18.07
N MET A 4 15.85 -0.47 -17.69
CA MET A 4 16.39 0.24 -16.51
C MET A 4 16.22 1.76 -16.58
N ARG A 5 16.00 2.31 -17.78
CA ARG A 5 15.70 3.74 -17.98
C ARG A 5 14.45 4.21 -17.23
N PHE A 6 13.47 3.33 -16.93
CA PHE A 6 12.29 3.71 -16.15
C PHE A 6 12.65 4.25 -14.78
N PHE A 7 13.66 3.66 -14.14
CA PHE A 7 14.15 4.10 -12.83
C PHE A 7 14.93 5.42 -12.84
N ARG A 8 15.23 5.97 -14.01
CA ARG A 8 15.77 7.34 -14.13
C ARG A 8 14.67 8.40 -14.01
N ASN A 9 13.41 8.02 -14.21
CA ASN A 9 12.26 8.88 -13.97
C ASN A 9 11.94 8.88 -12.47
N ARG A 10 12.09 10.03 -11.81
CA ARG A 10 11.87 10.18 -10.37
C ARG A 10 10.44 9.84 -9.95
N VAL A 11 9.45 10.18 -10.79
CA VAL A 11 8.04 9.86 -10.50
C VAL A 11 7.83 8.36 -10.49
N PHE A 12 8.33 7.64 -11.51
CA PHE A 12 8.25 6.19 -11.59
C PHE A 12 8.95 5.52 -10.40
N THR A 13 10.16 5.95 -10.06
CA THR A 13 10.94 5.36 -8.97
C THR A 13 10.25 5.58 -7.62
N LEU A 14 9.83 6.80 -7.30
CA LEU A 14 9.20 7.11 -6.02
C LEU A 14 7.83 6.44 -5.88
N ALA A 15 7.05 6.33 -6.96
CA ALA A 15 5.78 5.58 -6.95
C ALA A 15 6.00 4.08 -6.69
N ASN A 16 7.06 3.50 -7.26
CA ASN A 16 7.42 2.10 -7.03
C ASN A 16 8.00 1.87 -5.62
N VAL A 17 8.81 2.79 -5.10
CA VAL A 17 9.27 2.75 -3.68
C VAL A 17 8.08 2.84 -2.73
N ALA A 18 7.16 3.78 -2.95
CA ALA A 18 5.94 3.89 -2.16
C ALA A 18 5.10 2.60 -2.22
N SER A 19 5.00 1.97 -3.40
CA SER A 19 4.33 0.68 -3.58
C SER A 19 4.98 -0.44 -2.79
N LEU A 20 6.30 -0.57 -2.86
CA LEU A 20 7.06 -1.58 -2.11
C LEU A 20 6.83 -1.45 -0.61
N LEU A 21 6.96 -0.21 -0.07
CA LEU A 21 6.86 0.04 1.36
C LEU A 21 5.41 -0.11 1.87
N MET A 22 4.42 0.27 1.05
CA MET A 22 3.00 0.04 1.36
C MET A 22 2.70 -1.46 1.48
N PHE A 23 3.12 -2.25 0.50
CA PHE A 23 2.89 -3.69 0.47
C PHE A 23 3.66 -4.43 1.57
N PHE A 24 4.87 -3.96 1.89
CA PHE A 24 5.65 -4.46 3.03
C PHE A 24 4.85 -4.36 4.32
N GLY A 25 4.36 -3.18 4.70
CA GLY A 25 3.61 -2.99 5.94
C GLY A 25 2.27 -3.71 5.92
N MET A 26 1.54 -3.66 4.79
CA MET A 26 0.22 -4.26 4.67
C MET A 26 0.26 -5.78 4.78
N PHE A 27 1.03 -6.47 3.94
CA PHE A 27 1.04 -7.95 3.92
C PHE A 27 1.63 -8.53 5.19
N GLY A 28 2.72 -7.95 5.70
CA GLY A 28 3.31 -8.41 6.96
C GLY A 28 2.37 -8.24 8.14
N SER A 29 1.64 -7.12 8.21
CA SER A 29 0.67 -6.90 9.30
C SER A 29 -0.58 -7.78 9.16
N ILE A 30 -1.13 -7.97 7.96
CA ILE A 30 -2.27 -8.88 7.72
C ILE A 30 -1.90 -10.31 8.11
N PHE A 31 -0.70 -10.76 7.77
CA PHE A 31 -0.21 -12.09 8.12
C PHE A 31 -0.18 -12.31 9.63
N LEU A 32 0.36 -11.36 10.40
CA LEU A 32 0.42 -11.45 11.86
C LEU A 32 -0.95 -11.31 12.51
N LEU A 33 -1.81 -10.41 12.00
CA LEU A 33 -3.18 -10.25 12.49
C LEU A 33 -4.04 -11.49 12.25
N ALA A 34 -3.88 -12.16 11.11
CA ALA A 34 -4.57 -13.40 10.84
C ALA A 34 -4.20 -14.49 11.86
N GLN A 35 -2.93 -14.57 12.25
CA GLN A 35 -2.47 -15.48 13.30
C GLN A 35 -2.95 -15.03 14.68
N PHE A 36 -2.94 -13.74 14.99
CA PHE A 36 -3.47 -13.21 16.24
C PHE A 36 -4.92 -13.61 16.48
N PHE A 37 -5.78 -13.41 15.48
CA PHE A 37 -7.17 -13.80 15.57
C PHE A 37 -7.36 -15.31 15.75
N GLN A 38 -6.51 -16.14 15.15
CA GLN A 38 -6.61 -17.59 15.24
C GLN A 38 -5.95 -18.13 16.52
N THR A 39 -4.73 -17.71 16.83
CA THR A 39 -3.93 -18.30 17.91
C THR A 39 -4.25 -17.67 19.27
N VAL A 40 -4.44 -16.34 19.31
CA VAL A 40 -4.66 -15.62 20.58
C VAL A 40 -6.14 -15.54 20.92
N GLN A 41 -6.97 -15.18 19.93
CA GLN A 41 -8.41 -14.99 20.16
C GLN A 41 -9.25 -16.24 19.85
N GLY A 42 -8.64 -17.32 19.34
CA GLY A 42 -9.29 -18.61 19.15
C GLY A 42 -10.34 -18.66 18.01
N TYR A 43 -10.33 -17.69 17.09
CA TYR A 43 -11.27 -17.73 15.97
C TYR A 43 -10.86 -18.76 14.91
N SER A 44 -11.86 -19.33 14.23
CA SER A 44 -11.60 -20.16 13.05
C SER A 44 -10.93 -19.32 11.93
N PRO A 45 -10.24 -19.95 10.96
CA PRO A 45 -9.65 -19.23 9.82
C PRO A 45 -10.67 -18.35 9.08
N PHE A 46 -11.89 -18.82 8.91
CA PHE A 46 -12.99 -18.07 8.32
C PHE A 46 -13.38 -16.87 9.20
N GLY A 47 -13.49 -17.09 10.52
CA GLY A 47 -13.79 -16.03 11.49
C GLY A 47 -12.70 -14.95 11.54
N ALA A 48 -11.43 -15.31 11.41
CA ALA A 48 -10.31 -14.37 11.31
C ALA A 48 -10.40 -13.55 10.01
N GLY A 49 -10.69 -14.20 8.88
CA GLY A 49 -10.90 -13.52 7.60
C GLY A 49 -12.04 -12.49 7.65
N LEU A 50 -13.17 -12.84 8.24
CA LEU A 50 -14.31 -11.91 8.42
C LEU A 50 -13.94 -10.68 9.25
N ARG A 51 -13.05 -10.81 10.22
CA ARG A 51 -12.61 -9.69 11.06
C ARG A 51 -11.66 -8.73 10.37
N ILE A 52 -10.94 -9.19 9.36
CA ILE A 52 -10.06 -8.36 8.52
C ILE A 52 -10.85 -7.67 7.39
N LEU A 53 -12.10 -8.10 7.12
CA LEU A 53 -12.93 -7.54 6.04
C LEU A 53 -13.08 -6.01 6.08
N PRO A 54 -13.27 -5.33 7.23
CA PRO A 54 -13.37 -3.86 7.22
C PRO A 54 -12.16 -3.17 6.58
N TRP A 55 -10.96 -3.76 6.70
CA TRP A 55 -9.77 -3.26 6.02
C TRP A 55 -9.81 -3.53 4.51
N THR A 56 -10.12 -4.75 4.10
CA THR A 56 -10.02 -5.19 2.70
C THR A 56 -11.22 -4.80 1.84
N LEU A 57 -12.40 -4.59 2.44
CA LEU A 57 -13.61 -4.15 1.73
C LEU A 57 -13.72 -2.63 1.59
N ALA A 58 -13.17 -1.84 2.51
CA ALA A 58 -13.26 -0.39 2.43
C ALA A 58 -12.79 0.18 1.07
N PRO A 59 -11.73 -0.32 0.43
CA PRO A 59 -11.33 0.10 -0.90
C PRO A 59 -12.40 -0.06 -1.97
N MET A 60 -13.25 -1.07 -1.88
CA MET A 60 -14.32 -1.31 -2.86
C MET A 60 -15.30 -0.13 -2.94
N PHE A 61 -15.58 0.51 -1.80
CA PHE A 61 -16.50 1.64 -1.73
C PHE A 61 -15.80 2.98 -1.92
N ILE A 62 -14.53 3.09 -1.54
CA ILE A 62 -13.79 4.35 -1.50
C ILE A 62 -12.97 4.57 -2.77
N ALA A 63 -12.53 3.52 -3.48
CA ALA A 63 -11.70 3.65 -4.67
C ALA A 63 -12.34 4.50 -5.80
N PRO A 64 -13.67 4.43 -6.07
CA PRO A 64 -14.28 5.32 -7.06
C PRO A 64 -14.17 6.81 -6.66
N VAL A 65 -14.35 7.11 -5.36
CA VAL A 65 -14.21 8.46 -4.83
C VAL A 65 -12.75 8.92 -4.88
N ALA A 66 -11.82 8.04 -4.51
CA ALA A 66 -10.38 8.31 -4.57
C ALA A 66 -9.92 8.56 -6.02
N GLY A 67 -10.45 7.81 -6.98
CA GLY A 67 -10.22 8.04 -8.41
C GLY A 67 -10.69 9.42 -8.87
N ALA A 68 -11.95 9.75 -8.59
CA ALA A 68 -12.51 11.07 -8.94
C ALA A 68 -11.79 12.23 -8.23
N LEU A 69 -11.27 12.00 -7.02
CA LEU A 69 -10.48 12.99 -6.28
C LEU A 69 -9.11 13.21 -6.92
N SER A 70 -8.50 12.15 -7.50
CA SER A 70 -7.21 12.24 -8.18
C SER A 70 -7.24 13.07 -9.46
N ASP A 71 -8.43 13.30 -10.04
CA ASP A 71 -8.61 14.20 -11.18
C ASP A 71 -8.56 15.68 -10.78
N ARG A 72 -8.85 15.98 -9.51
CA ARG A 72 -8.92 17.34 -8.98
C ARG A 72 -7.73 17.73 -8.10
N ILE A 73 -7.14 16.77 -7.42
CA ILE A 73 -6.04 16.96 -6.47
C ILE A 73 -4.80 16.25 -7.01
N SER A 74 -3.63 16.82 -6.73
CA SER A 74 -2.35 16.22 -7.13
C SER A 74 -2.24 14.77 -6.63
N PRO A 75 -1.98 13.78 -7.50
CA PRO A 75 -1.86 12.37 -7.12
C PRO A 75 -0.88 12.10 -5.98
N ARG A 76 0.23 12.86 -5.93
CA ARG A 76 1.22 12.76 -4.83
C ARG A 76 0.62 13.02 -3.46
N LEU A 77 -0.32 13.96 -3.35
CA LEU A 77 -0.97 14.30 -2.09
C LEU A 77 -1.93 13.18 -1.67
N ILE A 78 -2.68 12.62 -2.61
CA ILE A 78 -3.65 11.55 -2.34
C ILE A 78 -2.90 10.27 -1.93
N ILE A 79 -1.85 9.89 -2.67
CA ILE A 79 -1.00 8.73 -2.34
C ILE A 79 -0.32 8.95 -0.98
N GLY A 80 0.24 10.14 -0.74
CA GLY A 80 0.89 10.47 0.52
C GLY A 80 -0.07 10.42 1.71
N LEU A 81 -1.27 11.00 1.57
CA LEU A 81 -2.32 10.92 2.59
C LEU A 81 -2.78 9.47 2.81
N GLY A 82 -2.95 8.69 1.74
CA GLY A 82 -3.30 7.27 1.84
C GLY A 82 -2.29 6.48 2.66
N LEU A 83 -0.99 6.65 2.38
CA LEU A 83 0.09 6.00 3.13
C LEU A 83 0.20 6.51 4.57
N THR A 84 -0.06 7.79 4.80
CA THR A 84 -0.10 8.36 6.17
C THR A 84 -1.22 7.72 6.98
N LEU A 85 -2.44 7.64 6.42
CA LEU A 85 -3.57 6.98 7.07
C LEU A 85 -3.28 5.50 7.33
N GLN A 86 -2.68 4.81 6.38
CA GLN A 86 -2.28 3.41 6.53
C GLN A 86 -1.25 3.24 7.66
N SER A 87 -0.24 4.09 7.72
CA SER A 87 0.78 4.07 8.78
C SER A 87 0.15 4.34 10.15
N VAL A 88 -0.69 5.37 10.27
CA VAL A 88 -1.39 5.70 11.51
C VAL A 88 -2.30 4.56 11.96
N ALA A 89 -3.02 3.93 11.02
CA ALA A 89 -3.88 2.79 11.32
C ALA A 89 -3.08 1.58 11.83
N LEU A 90 -1.96 1.26 11.20
CA LEU A 90 -1.06 0.19 11.66
C LEU A 90 -0.49 0.51 13.05
N ALA A 91 -0.05 1.75 13.27
CA ALA A 91 0.42 2.16 14.60
C ALA A 91 -0.71 2.04 15.65
N TRP A 92 -1.92 2.43 15.31
CA TRP A 92 -3.07 2.30 16.20
C TRP A 92 -3.36 0.83 16.52
N ILE A 93 -3.37 -0.06 15.53
CA ILE A 93 -3.52 -1.50 15.72
C ILE A 93 -2.43 -2.03 16.65
N GLY A 94 -1.16 -1.70 16.41
CA GLY A 94 -0.04 -2.14 17.22
C GLY A 94 -0.05 -1.63 18.67
N LEU A 95 -0.76 -0.53 18.95
CA LEU A 95 -0.86 0.03 20.30
C LEU A 95 -2.04 -0.52 21.11
N VAL A 96 -3.13 -0.97 20.44
CA VAL A 96 -4.34 -1.41 21.14
C VAL A 96 -4.51 -2.93 21.19
N SER A 97 -3.72 -3.69 20.41
CA SER A 97 -3.88 -5.13 20.31
C SER A 97 -3.32 -5.84 21.55
N THR A 98 -4.18 -6.07 22.54
CA THR A 98 -3.92 -6.92 23.70
C THR A 98 -4.56 -8.29 23.50
N PRO A 99 -4.15 -9.36 24.25
CA PRO A 99 -4.79 -10.68 24.12
C PRO A 99 -6.33 -10.65 24.27
N THR A 100 -6.84 -9.74 25.09
CA THR A 100 -8.26 -9.61 25.43
C THR A 100 -8.95 -8.43 24.75
N VAL A 101 -8.29 -7.78 23.75
CA VAL A 101 -8.87 -6.62 23.07
C VAL A 101 -10.22 -6.98 22.45
N PRO A 102 -11.31 -6.24 22.74
CA PRO A 102 -12.58 -6.46 22.08
C PRO A 102 -12.48 -6.04 20.60
N TYR A 103 -13.04 -6.84 19.72
CA TYR A 103 -13.01 -6.60 18.28
C TYR A 103 -13.51 -5.18 17.88
N SER A 104 -14.45 -4.63 18.62
CA SER A 104 -14.99 -3.29 18.40
C SER A 104 -13.92 -2.19 18.39
N GLN A 105 -12.83 -2.37 19.15
CA GLN A 105 -11.72 -1.40 19.17
C GLN A 105 -10.81 -1.51 17.93
N LEU A 106 -10.85 -2.63 17.22
CA LEU A 106 -10.08 -2.86 16.00
C LEU A 106 -10.82 -2.44 14.73
N ILE A 107 -12.16 -2.26 14.78
CA ILE A 107 -12.96 -1.88 13.61
C ILE A 107 -12.52 -0.52 13.06
N ALA A 108 -12.40 0.48 13.93
CA ALA A 108 -12.04 1.83 13.50
C ALA A 108 -10.66 1.89 12.82
N PRO A 109 -9.57 1.37 13.42
CA PRO A 109 -8.28 1.35 12.74
C PRO A 109 -8.28 0.50 11.47
N PHE A 110 -9.06 -0.58 11.37
CA PHE A 110 -9.18 -1.34 10.12
C PHE A 110 -9.86 -0.53 9.01
N ILE A 111 -10.91 0.23 9.34
CA ILE A 111 -11.55 1.12 8.36
C ILE A 111 -10.56 2.20 7.91
N VAL A 112 -9.82 2.82 8.83
CA VAL A 112 -8.81 3.84 8.49
C VAL A 112 -7.72 3.25 7.60
N ALA A 113 -7.26 2.03 7.89
CA ALA A 113 -6.32 1.31 7.03
C ALA A 113 -6.88 1.07 5.62
N GLY A 114 -8.14 0.65 5.53
CA GLY A 114 -8.82 0.44 4.25
C GLY A 114 -9.02 1.72 3.44
N VAL A 115 -9.34 2.85 4.10
CA VAL A 115 -9.37 4.17 3.46
C VAL A 115 -7.99 4.55 2.93
N GLY A 116 -6.94 4.38 3.74
CA GLY A 116 -5.56 4.62 3.33
C GLY A 116 -5.16 3.79 2.11
N MET A 117 -5.54 2.52 2.12
CA MET A 117 -5.33 1.60 1.01
C MET A 117 -6.04 2.06 -0.28
N ALA A 118 -7.29 2.50 -0.18
CA ALA A 118 -8.06 3.00 -1.33
C ALA A 118 -7.44 4.26 -1.95
N LEU A 119 -7.02 5.21 -1.11
CA LEU A 119 -6.36 6.45 -1.55
C LEU A 119 -5.00 6.18 -2.20
N PHE A 120 -4.37 5.06 -1.89
CA PHE A 120 -3.12 4.65 -2.52
C PHE A 120 -3.35 3.96 -3.86
N PHE A 121 -4.21 2.92 -3.93
CA PHE A 121 -4.31 2.03 -5.09
C PHE A 121 -4.79 2.72 -6.37
N ALA A 122 -5.83 3.55 -6.28
CA ALA A 122 -6.42 4.16 -7.45
C ALA A 122 -5.44 5.13 -8.17
N PRO A 123 -4.78 6.10 -7.47
CA PRO A 123 -3.91 7.04 -8.16
C PRO A 123 -2.52 6.47 -8.48
N VAL A 124 -1.99 5.50 -7.71
CA VAL A 124 -0.62 5.00 -7.96
C VAL A 124 -0.49 4.30 -9.30
N ALA A 125 -1.51 3.55 -9.72
CA ALA A 125 -1.53 2.89 -11.03
C ALA A 125 -1.43 3.92 -12.16
N ASN A 126 -2.23 4.98 -12.09
CA ASN A 126 -2.20 6.07 -13.07
C ASN A 126 -0.84 6.79 -13.08
N VAL A 127 -0.23 7.04 -11.91
CA VAL A 127 1.08 7.69 -11.79
C VAL A 127 2.17 6.83 -12.43
N VAL A 128 2.17 5.51 -12.20
CA VAL A 128 3.15 4.59 -12.77
C VAL A 128 3.03 4.53 -14.31
N LEU A 129 1.80 4.43 -14.83
CA LEU A 129 1.56 4.36 -16.27
C LEU A 129 1.85 5.68 -16.97
N SER A 130 1.47 6.81 -16.39
CA SER A 130 1.74 8.13 -16.97
C SER A 130 3.22 8.53 -16.97
N ALA A 131 4.06 7.82 -16.22
CA ALA A 131 5.50 8.08 -16.16
C ALA A 131 6.30 7.45 -17.32
N VAL A 132 5.63 6.67 -18.19
CA VAL A 132 6.24 5.96 -19.33
C VAL A 132 5.46 6.24 -20.62
N ARG A 133 6.03 5.85 -21.77
CA ARG A 133 5.34 5.96 -23.06
C ARG A 133 4.22 4.92 -23.17
N PRO A 134 3.11 5.19 -23.88
CA PRO A 134 1.97 4.28 -24.01
C PRO A 134 2.36 2.86 -24.46
N ILE A 135 3.28 2.73 -25.40
CA ILE A 135 3.77 1.41 -25.87
C ILE A 135 4.53 0.60 -24.81
N GLU A 136 4.88 1.22 -23.68
CA GLU A 136 5.65 0.63 -22.57
C GLU A 136 4.80 0.43 -21.30
N GLU A 137 3.54 0.82 -21.29
CA GLU A 137 2.65 0.74 -20.12
C GLU A 137 2.56 -0.70 -19.57
N GLY A 138 2.47 -1.70 -20.42
CA GLY A 138 2.46 -3.11 -20.00
C GLY A 138 3.71 -3.52 -19.25
N LYS A 139 4.90 -3.01 -19.66
CA LYS A 139 6.18 -3.29 -18.97
C LYS A 139 6.24 -2.56 -17.63
N ALA A 140 5.75 -1.33 -17.56
CA ALA A 140 5.70 -0.53 -16.35
C ALA A 140 4.74 -1.14 -15.32
N SER A 141 3.55 -1.57 -15.75
CA SER A 141 2.58 -2.27 -14.92
C SER A 141 3.15 -3.58 -14.36
N GLY A 142 3.77 -4.41 -15.19
CA GLY A 142 4.43 -5.63 -14.76
C GLY A 142 5.54 -5.39 -13.74
N ALA A 143 6.37 -4.35 -13.96
CA ALA A 143 7.40 -3.95 -13.02
C ALA A 143 6.82 -3.51 -11.67
N ASN A 144 5.80 -2.66 -11.69
CA ASN A 144 5.13 -2.21 -10.46
C ASN A 144 4.51 -3.38 -9.70
N ASN A 145 3.84 -4.30 -10.39
CA ASN A 145 3.28 -5.48 -9.75
C ASN A 145 4.37 -6.35 -9.11
N THR A 146 5.47 -6.61 -9.80
CA THR A 146 6.61 -7.37 -9.24
C THR A 146 7.17 -6.69 -7.99
N ILE A 147 7.34 -5.36 -8.00
CA ILE A 147 7.84 -4.60 -6.86
C ILE A 147 6.88 -4.68 -5.67
N ARG A 148 5.57 -4.64 -5.91
CA ARG A 148 4.53 -4.82 -4.90
C ARG A 148 4.63 -6.20 -4.25
N GLU A 149 4.71 -7.26 -5.05
CA GLU A 149 4.86 -8.64 -4.55
C GLU A 149 6.15 -8.80 -3.75
N LEU A 150 7.27 -8.26 -4.21
CA LEU A 150 8.52 -8.24 -3.44
C LEU A 150 8.34 -7.50 -2.10
N GLY A 151 7.64 -6.37 -2.10
CA GLY A 151 7.30 -5.66 -0.87
C GLY A 151 6.56 -6.57 0.11
N GLY A 152 5.54 -7.28 -0.36
CA GLY A 152 4.77 -8.23 0.45
C GLY A 152 5.62 -9.36 1.02
N VAL A 153 6.45 -9.99 0.20
CA VAL A 153 7.34 -11.08 0.62
C VAL A 153 8.33 -10.60 1.70
N PHE A 154 9.00 -9.47 1.46
CA PHE A 154 9.92 -8.88 2.45
C PHE A 154 9.18 -8.45 3.71
N GLY A 155 7.98 -7.90 3.59
CA GLY A 155 7.15 -7.50 4.72
C GLY A 155 6.83 -8.68 5.63
N VAL A 156 6.33 -9.77 5.08
CA VAL A 156 6.05 -10.98 5.85
C VAL A 156 7.33 -11.52 6.50
N ALA A 157 8.43 -11.63 5.75
CA ALA A 157 9.68 -12.18 6.26
C ALA A 157 10.28 -11.33 7.40
N VAL A 158 10.37 -10.01 7.22
CA VAL A 158 10.97 -9.11 8.20
C VAL A 158 10.08 -8.95 9.43
N LEU A 159 8.76 -8.77 9.26
CA LEU A 159 7.86 -8.63 10.40
C LEU A 159 7.72 -9.93 11.19
N ALA A 160 7.78 -11.10 10.54
CA ALA A 160 7.85 -12.39 11.24
C ALA A 160 9.16 -12.55 11.99
N ALA A 161 10.29 -12.08 11.46
CA ALA A 161 11.57 -12.09 12.17
C ALA A 161 11.54 -11.17 13.40
N VAL A 162 10.99 -9.96 13.29
CA VAL A 162 10.78 -9.04 14.43
C VAL A 162 9.88 -9.68 15.47
N PHE A 163 8.76 -10.27 15.06
CA PHE A 163 7.84 -11.00 15.93
C PHE A 163 8.57 -12.11 16.72
N SER A 164 9.37 -12.92 16.03
CA SER A 164 10.09 -14.03 16.66
C SER A 164 11.23 -13.58 17.59
N HIS A 165 11.78 -12.38 17.37
CA HIS A 165 12.86 -11.83 18.20
C HIS A 165 12.35 -11.20 19.50
N VAL A 166 11.19 -10.52 19.44
CA VAL A 166 10.63 -9.76 20.58
C VAL A 166 9.62 -10.58 21.38
N GLY A 167 8.91 -11.50 20.73
CA GLY A 167 7.87 -12.31 21.32
C GLY A 167 7.93 -13.77 20.88
N GLY A 168 6.81 -14.33 20.46
CA GLY A 168 6.74 -15.72 19.99
C GLY A 168 5.43 -16.39 20.40
N TYR A 169 5.42 -17.72 20.35
CA TYR A 169 4.23 -18.54 20.59
C TYR A 169 4.15 -19.12 22.02
N GLN A 170 5.01 -18.64 22.96
CA GLN A 170 5.14 -19.20 24.30
C GLN A 170 3.95 -18.85 25.22
N SER A 171 3.37 -17.67 25.05
CA SER A 171 2.17 -17.21 25.75
C SER A 171 1.36 -16.24 24.88
N LEU A 172 0.12 -15.95 25.28
CA LEU A 172 -0.75 -14.99 24.58
C LEU A 172 -0.19 -13.56 24.64
N GLU A 173 0.42 -13.22 25.77
CA GLU A 173 1.10 -11.94 26.00
C GLU A 173 2.33 -11.82 25.11
N ALA A 174 3.22 -12.82 25.11
CA ALA A 174 4.41 -12.84 24.27
C ALA A 174 4.07 -12.74 22.78
N PHE A 175 2.99 -13.41 22.37
CA PHE A 175 2.49 -13.26 20.99
C PHE A 175 2.07 -11.82 20.68
N SER A 176 1.26 -11.23 21.57
CA SER A 176 0.75 -9.87 21.37
C SER A 176 1.88 -8.84 21.35
N ASP A 177 2.87 -8.96 22.24
CA ASP A 177 4.02 -8.04 22.32
C ASP A 177 4.88 -8.13 21.04
N GLY A 178 5.16 -9.35 20.59
CA GLY A 178 5.89 -9.58 19.34
C GLY A 178 5.14 -9.03 18.12
N MET A 179 3.83 -9.31 18.02
CA MET A 179 2.99 -8.80 16.94
C MET A 179 2.92 -7.26 16.98
N ASN A 180 2.68 -6.67 18.14
CA ASN A 180 2.56 -5.22 18.28
C ASN A 180 3.84 -4.52 17.84
N THR A 181 4.99 -5.01 18.28
CA THR A 181 6.30 -4.47 17.86
C THR A 181 6.49 -4.62 16.36
N ALA A 182 6.18 -5.78 15.78
CA ALA A 182 6.31 -6.01 14.35
C ALA A 182 5.37 -5.09 13.55
N VAL A 183 4.11 -4.93 13.97
CA VAL A 183 3.14 -4.04 13.28
C VAL A 183 3.58 -2.57 13.38
N LEU A 184 4.18 -2.13 14.50
CA LEU A 184 4.75 -0.80 14.64
C LEU A 184 5.94 -0.58 13.71
N VAL A 185 6.81 -1.59 13.52
CA VAL A 185 7.86 -1.55 12.49
C VAL A 185 7.24 -1.42 11.10
N GLY A 186 6.19 -2.19 10.81
CA GLY A 186 5.43 -2.07 9.56
C GLY A 186 4.86 -0.66 9.34
N ALA A 187 4.31 -0.05 10.41
CA ALA A 187 3.82 1.32 10.40
C ALA A 187 4.92 2.33 10.04
N ALA A 188 6.09 2.19 10.66
CA ALA A 188 7.24 3.06 10.39
C ALA A 188 7.72 2.93 8.94
N VAL A 189 7.76 1.71 8.38
CA VAL A 189 8.13 1.47 6.99
C VAL A 189 7.11 2.12 6.03
N VAL A 190 5.81 2.01 6.31
CA VAL A 190 4.76 2.67 5.52
C VAL A 190 4.85 4.20 5.63
N ALA A 191 5.23 4.74 6.79
CA ALA A 191 5.48 6.18 6.95
C ALA A 191 6.61 6.66 6.03
N LEU A 192 7.70 5.88 5.87
CA LEU A 192 8.75 6.18 4.88
C LEU A 192 8.19 6.16 3.45
N GLY A 193 7.23 5.27 3.18
CA GLY A 193 6.48 5.28 1.92
C GLY A 193 5.69 6.57 1.69
N ALA A 194 5.06 7.11 2.75
CA ALA A 194 4.38 8.41 2.67
C ALA A 194 5.36 9.55 2.37
N VAL A 195 6.54 9.56 2.99
CA VAL A 195 7.61 10.52 2.68
C VAL A 195 8.02 10.43 1.22
N ALA A 196 8.24 9.21 0.70
CA ALA A 196 8.57 9.00 -0.70
C ALA A 196 7.46 9.52 -1.64
N ALA A 197 6.18 9.32 -1.27
CA ALA A 197 5.05 9.83 -2.04
C ALA A 197 4.99 11.36 -2.07
N PHE A 198 5.18 12.02 -0.92
CA PHE A 198 5.21 13.48 -0.86
C PHE A 198 6.43 14.08 -1.58
N ALA A 199 7.54 13.35 -1.65
CA ALA A 199 8.74 13.74 -2.39
C ALA A 199 8.59 13.61 -3.91
N MET A 200 7.49 13.03 -4.43
CA MET A 200 7.26 12.99 -5.88
C MET A 200 7.18 14.41 -6.45
N PRO A 201 7.85 14.69 -7.57
CA PRO A 201 7.67 15.94 -8.28
C PRO A 201 6.18 16.15 -8.58
N GLY A 202 5.66 17.35 -8.38
CA GLY A 202 4.29 17.67 -8.78
C GLY A 202 4.14 17.35 -10.26
N SER A 203 3.07 16.67 -10.63
CA SER A 203 2.70 16.51 -12.04
C SER A 203 2.48 17.90 -12.62
N GLY A 204 3.51 18.46 -13.28
CA GLY A 204 3.27 19.47 -14.27
C GLY A 204 2.23 18.88 -15.24
N ARG A 205 1.28 19.71 -15.72
CA ARG A 205 0.35 19.36 -16.80
C ARG A 205 1.06 18.38 -17.73
N ARG A 206 0.37 17.28 -18.09
CA ARG A 206 0.84 16.45 -19.22
C ARG A 206 1.36 17.43 -20.28
N PRO A 207 2.59 17.25 -20.82
CA PRO A 207 2.90 17.89 -22.08
C PRO A 207 1.75 17.47 -22.97
N GLU A 208 0.97 18.45 -23.44
CA GLU A 208 0.01 18.25 -24.49
C GLU A 208 0.79 17.47 -25.53
N ILE A 209 0.40 16.20 -25.75
CA ILE A 209 1.04 15.40 -26.80
C ILE A 209 0.76 16.23 -28.01
N GLU A 210 1.77 16.91 -28.51
CA GLU A 210 1.75 17.66 -29.75
C GLU A 210 1.02 16.73 -30.75
N ALA A 211 -0.19 17.13 -31.08
CA ALA A 211 -1.06 16.35 -31.95
C ALA A 211 -0.17 15.98 -33.12
N ALA A 212 0.06 14.68 -33.31
CA ALA A 212 0.91 14.19 -34.38
C ALA A 212 0.53 14.99 -35.62
N GLU A 213 1.49 15.76 -36.12
CA GLU A 213 1.30 16.54 -37.36
C GLU A 213 0.63 15.60 -38.36
N PRO A 214 -0.54 15.98 -38.90
CA PRO A 214 -1.27 15.10 -39.78
C PRO A 214 -0.33 14.69 -40.89
N ASP A 215 -0.17 13.39 -41.10
CA ASP A 215 0.71 12.78 -42.09
C ASP A 215 0.46 13.49 -43.45
N PRO A 216 1.45 14.22 -44.00
CA PRO A 216 1.30 14.94 -45.24
C PRO A 216 0.89 14.03 -46.41
N LEU A 217 1.05 12.72 -46.29
CA LEU A 217 0.63 11.74 -47.28
C LEU A 217 -0.87 11.44 -47.22
N ALA A 218 -1.57 11.72 -46.13
CA ALA A 218 -3.02 11.55 -46.03
C ALA A 218 -3.81 12.71 -46.69
N GLN A 219 -3.15 13.81 -47.05
CA GLN A 219 -3.77 14.96 -47.69
C GLN A 219 -3.64 14.94 -49.25
N ALA A 220 -2.97 13.92 -49.78
CA ALA A 220 -2.69 13.82 -51.24
C ALA A 220 -3.49 12.68 -51.95
N ALA A 221 -4.54 12.12 -51.30
CA ALA A 221 -5.39 11.06 -51.85
C ALA A 221 -6.83 11.59 -52.08
#